data_e56ede860f4c138668623581a65d92a7
#
_entry.id   e56ede860f4c138668623581a65d92a7
#
_cell.length_a   1.000
_cell.length_b   1.000
_cell.length_c   1.000
_cell.angle_alpha   90.00
_cell.angle_beta   90.00
_cell.angle_gamma   90.00
#
_symmetry.space_group_name_H-M   'P 1'
#
loop_
_entity.id
_entity.type
_entity.pdbx_description
1 polymer ?
#
loop_
_entity_poly.entity_id
_entity_poly.type
_entity_poly.pdbx_seq_one_letter_code
_entity_poly.pdbx_strand_id
1 'polypeptide(L)'
;MVGKCGVVTMGLILLGICRVQAEMAGYTLVWADEFNKDGRPDPNNWVYENGFERNEELQWYQPDNAACKNGLLVIEARRERKPNPNYDPNSNSWRRNRQFIEYTSSCVKTIGRHSWTFGRFEMRGRIDTRPGLWPAFWTLGSARGWPGCGEIDIMEYYRGMLLANACWAGERRWSTIWDDLKKPITDFDPDWSSRFHIWRMDWDKDNIKLYVDDELLNTIELSKTINRTPDKANPFHEPHYILLNLAIGGTNGGDPSATEFPARFEIDYVRVYQKQANP
;
A
#
# COMPACT_ATOMS: atom_id res chain seq x y z
N MET A 1 72.70 2.05 -19.76
CA MET A 1 71.65 2.93 -19.21
C MET A 1 70.34 2.15 -19.20
N VAL A 2 69.95 1.81 -17.98
CA VAL A 2 68.77 0.91 -17.74
C VAL A 2 67.54 1.75 -17.49
N GLY A 3 66.58 1.68 -18.36
CA GLY A 3 65.29 2.37 -18.23
C GLY A 3 64.32 1.53 -17.39
N LYS A 4 63.90 2.05 -16.22
CA LYS A 4 62.88 1.46 -15.34
C LYS A 4 61.49 1.64 -15.91
N CYS A 5 60.82 0.55 -16.19
CA CYS A 5 59.39 0.50 -16.53
C CYS A 5 58.58 0.62 -15.21
N GLY A 6 57.83 1.74 -15.07
CA GLY A 6 56.94 1.95 -13.96
C GLY A 6 55.57 1.32 -14.21
N VAL A 7 55.18 0.38 -13.35
CA VAL A 7 53.84 -0.23 -13.34
C VAL A 7 52.92 0.74 -12.61
N VAL A 8 51.92 1.30 -13.36
CA VAL A 8 50.84 2.08 -12.76
C VAL A 8 49.76 1.12 -12.34
N THR A 9 49.60 0.89 -11.07
CA THR A 9 48.50 0.12 -10.49
C THR A 9 47.28 1.02 -10.38
N MET A 10 46.33 0.79 -11.23
CA MET A 10 45.03 1.50 -11.23
C MET A 10 44.14 0.88 -10.13
N GLY A 11 44.13 1.54 -8.96
CA GLY A 11 43.25 1.17 -7.86
C GLY A 11 41.78 1.46 -8.20
N LEU A 12 40.96 0.44 -8.34
CA LEU A 12 39.50 0.58 -8.34
C LEU A 12 39.05 1.05 -6.97
N ILE A 13 38.68 2.32 -6.85
CA ILE A 13 37.94 2.83 -5.69
C ILE A 13 36.50 2.39 -5.86
N LEU A 14 36.09 1.35 -5.17
CA LEU A 14 34.68 1.02 -4.92
C LEU A 14 34.12 2.12 -3.99
N LEU A 15 33.49 3.12 -4.60
CA LEU A 15 32.62 4.06 -3.89
C LEU A 15 31.37 3.29 -3.43
N GLY A 16 31.43 2.65 -2.27
CA GLY A 16 30.27 2.21 -1.53
C GLY A 16 29.44 3.46 -1.20
N ILE A 17 28.31 3.63 -1.89
CA ILE A 17 27.31 4.63 -1.53
C ILE A 17 26.66 4.12 -0.24
N CYS A 18 27.30 4.44 0.88
CA CYS A 18 26.68 4.38 2.20
C CYS A 18 25.63 5.51 2.20
N ARG A 19 24.38 5.20 1.87
CA ARG A 19 23.25 6.10 2.18
C ARG A 19 23.23 6.23 3.70
N VAL A 20 23.79 7.29 4.19
CA VAL A 20 23.63 7.71 5.59
C VAL A 20 22.14 8.01 5.74
N GLN A 21 21.43 7.07 6.32
CA GLN A 21 20.07 7.30 6.81
C GLN A 21 20.21 8.35 7.92
N ALA A 22 19.74 9.57 7.68
CA ALA A 22 19.61 10.55 8.73
C ALA A 22 18.71 9.91 9.80
N GLU A 23 19.28 9.66 10.98
CA GLU A 23 18.50 9.22 12.15
C GLU A 23 17.43 10.28 12.38
N MET A 24 16.18 9.94 12.15
CA MET A 24 15.07 10.81 12.51
C MET A 24 15.03 10.86 14.03
N ALA A 25 15.19 12.06 14.60
CA ALA A 25 15.26 12.24 16.04
C ALA A 25 14.13 11.48 16.77
N GLY A 26 14.47 10.49 17.57
CA GLY A 26 13.57 9.69 18.37
C GLY A 26 12.89 8.50 17.67
N TYR A 27 13.24 8.18 16.41
CA TYR A 27 12.73 7.01 15.70
C TYR A 27 13.84 6.04 15.33
N THR A 28 13.56 4.74 15.46
CA THR A 28 14.44 3.65 14.99
C THR A 28 13.72 2.89 13.88
N LEU A 29 14.43 2.60 12.79
CA LEU A 29 13.94 1.70 11.74
C LEU A 29 13.81 0.29 12.34
N VAL A 30 12.58 -0.24 12.37
CA VAL A 30 12.29 -1.58 12.92
C VAL A 30 12.02 -2.62 11.85
N TRP A 31 11.62 -2.18 10.65
CA TRP A 31 11.38 -3.03 9.50
C TRP A 31 11.47 -2.23 8.19
N ALA A 32 11.97 -2.87 7.15
CA ALA A 32 11.99 -2.32 5.79
C ALA A 32 11.94 -3.44 4.75
N ASP A 33 11.34 -3.13 3.60
CA ASP A 33 11.58 -3.84 2.35
C ASP A 33 11.94 -2.81 1.27
N GLU A 34 13.16 -2.92 0.76
CA GLU A 34 13.75 -2.05 -0.25
C GLU A 34 13.64 -2.65 -1.66
N PHE A 35 12.99 -3.79 -1.80
CA PHE A 35 12.75 -4.54 -3.04
C PHE A 35 13.97 -4.76 -3.93
N ASN A 36 15.17 -4.79 -3.34
CA ASN A 36 16.45 -4.85 -4.04
C ASN A 36 16.75 -6.21 -4.73
N LYS A 37 15.99 -7.25 -4.41
CA LYS A 37 16.16 -8.59 -4.98
C LYS A 37 15.12 -8.82 -6.07
N ASP A 38 15.56 -8.92 -7.32
CA ASP A 38 14.68 -9.23 -8.44
C ASP A 38 13.94 -10.56 -8.26
N GLY A 39 12.71 -10.63 -8.73
CA GLY A 39 11.83 -11.78 -8.66
C GLY A 39 10.52 -11.51 -7.90
N ARG A 40 10.02 -12.51 -7.19
CA ARG A 40 8.82 -12.33 -6.36
C ARG A 40 9.18 -11.58 -5.07
N PRO A 41 8.27 -10.74 -4.53
CA PRO A 41 8.39 -10.22 -3.17
C PRO A 41 8.74 -11.30 -2.15
N ASP A 42 9.57 -10.96 -1.16
CA ASP A 42 10.04 -11.92 -0.15
C ASP A 42 8.87 -12.56 0.62
N PRO A 43 8.69 -13.88 0.57
CA PRO A 43 7.59 -14.56 1.28
C PRO A 43 7.70 -14.50 2.80
N ASN A 44 8.85 -14.09 3.36
CA ASN A 44 8.98 -13.78 4.79
C ASN A 44 8.32 -12.46 5.15
N ASN A 45 8.19 -11.53 4.20
CA ASN A 45 7.54 -10.24 4.38
C ASN A 45 6.09 -10.24 3.88
N TRP A 46 5.83 -10.90 2.74
CA TRP A 46 4.60 -10.71 1.98
C TRP A 46 3.85 -12.01 1.71
N VAL A 47 2.54 -11.94 1.83
CA VAL A 47 1.59 -12.93 1.32
C VAL A 47 0.64 -12.27 0.34
N TYR A 48 0.02 -13.05 -0.55
CA TYR A 48 -0.87 -12.55 -1.59
C TYR A 48 -2.34 -12.74 -1.24
N GLU A 49 -3.18 -11.84 -1.74
CA GLU A 49 -4.58 -12.17 -1.98
C GLU A 49 -4.74 -12.90 -3.31
N ASN A 50 -5.78 -13.71 -3.42
CA ASN A 50 -6.03 -14.50 -4.62
C ASN A 50 -7.53 -14.56 -4.92
N GLY A 51 -7.92 -14.10 -6.10
CA GLY A 51 -9.31 -14.11 -6.52
C GLY A 51 -9.98 -12.73 -6.56
N PHE A 52 -11.30 -12.74 -6.66
CA PHE A 52 -12.13 -11.56 -6.46
C PHE A 52 -12.37 -11.36 -4.96
N GLU A 53 -11.89 -10.25 -4.38
CA GLU A 53 -11.85 -10.11 -2.92
C GLU A 53 -12.93 -9.19 -2.35
N ARG A 54 -13.06 -7.95 -2.83
CA ARG A 54 -13.93 -6.93 -2.23
C ARG A 54 -14.54 -5.99 -3.26
N ASN A 55 -15.50 -5.15 -2.85
CA ASN A 55 -15.98 -3.95 -3.54
C ASN A 55 -16.44 -4.17 -4.99
N GLU A 56 -16.83 -5.40 -5.36
CA GLU A 56 -17.16 -5.78 -6.74
C GLU A 56 -16.09 -5.39 -7.77
N GLU A 57 -14.83 -5.25 -7.32
CA GLU A 57 -13.68 -4.94 -8.14
C GLU A 57 -13.58 -5.87 -9.35
N LEU A 58 -13.00 -5.37 -10.44
CA LEU A 58 -13.00 -6.09 -11.72
C LEU A 58 -11.83 -7.04 -11.88
N GLN A 59 -10.73 -6.81 -11.15
CA GLN A 59 -9.54 -7.66 -11.23
C GLN A 59 -9.67 -8.93 -10.41
N TRP A 60 -9.06 -9.97 -10.92
CA TRP A 60 -8.65 -11.14 -10.16
C TRP A 60 -7.25 -10.88 -9.59
N TYR A 61 -7.08 -10.92 -8.27
CA TYR A 61 -5.77 -10.85 -7.66
C TYR A 61 -5.02 -12.16 -7.81
N GLN A 62 -3.75 -12.08 -8.19
CA GLN A 62 -2.86 -13.24 -8.33
C GLN A 62 -1.39 -12.84 -8.15
N PRO A 63 -0.50 -13.79 -7.75
CA PRO A 63 0.91 -13.51 -7.52
C PRO A 63 1.69 -13.05 -8.75
N ASP A 64 1.30 -13.47 -9.95
CA ASP A 64 2.02 -13.19 -11.20
C ASP A 64 1.95 -11.71 -11.65
N ASN A 65 1.14 -10.92 -10.95
CA ASN A 65 0.99 -9.48 -11.19
C ASN A 65 1.83 -8.62 -10.22
N ALA A 66 2.66 -9.22 -9.35
CA ALA A 66 3.60 -8.48 -8.52
C ALA A 66 5.01 -9.06 -8.64
N ALA A 67 5.97 -8.20 -8.97
CA ALA A 67 7.36 -8.59 -9.10
C ALA A 67 8.29 -7.47 -8.64
N CYS A 68 9.38 -7.83 -7.98
CA CYS A 68 10.50 -6.94 -7.71
C CYS A 68 11.41 -6.89 -8.94
N LYS A 69 11.73 -5.70 -9.42
CA LYS A 69 12.62 -5.49 -10.57
C LYS A 69 13.34 -4.15 -10.48
N ASN A 70 14.66 -4.19 -10.62
CA ASN A 70 15.49 -2.98 -10.60
C ASN A 70 15.29 -2.14 -9.33
N GLY A 71 15.15 -2.77 -8.16
CA GLY A 71 14.94 -2.08 -6.89
C GLY A 71 13.52 -1.53 -6.67
N LEU A 72 12.53 -1.98 -7.44
CA LEU A 72 11.12 -1.59 -7.28
C LEU A 72 10.24 -2.82 -7.13
N LEU A 73 9.27 -2.77 -6.24
CA LEU A 73 8.09 -3.62 -6.34
C LEU A 73 7.14 -3.01 -7.38
N VAL A 74 6.81 -3.79 -8.42
CA VAL A 74 5.86 -3.40 -9.46
C VAL A 74 4.62 -4.27 -9.33
N ILE A 75 3.49 -3.66 -9.00
CA ILE A 75 2.17 -4.29 -9.11
C ILE A 75 1.59 -3.87 -10.45
N GLU A 76 1.37 -4.86 -11.33
CA GLU A 76 0.94 -4.62 -12.70
C GLU A 76 -0.51 -5.09 -12.90
N ALA A 77 -1.38 -4.14 -13.19
CA ALA A 77 -2.75 -4.40 -13.62
C ALA A 77 -2.75 -4.69 -15.12
N ARG A 78 -3.44 -5.78 -15.53
CA ARG A 78 -3.52 -6.23 -16.94
C ARG A 78 -4.96 -6.41 -17.36
N ARG A 79 -5.25 -6.14 -18.63
CA ARG A 79 -6.49 -6.58 -19.27
C ARG A 79 -6.22 -7.95 -19.89
N GLU A 80 -6.73 -8.99 -19.24
CA GLU A 80 -6.51 -10.40 -19.63
C GLU A 80 -7.81 -11.16 -19.45
N ARG A 81 -8.29 -11.80 -20.51
CA ARG A 81 -9.49 -12.63 -20.42
C ARG A 81 -9.15 -14.08 -20.13
N LYS A 82 -9.59 -14.58 -18.99
CA LYS A 82 -9.37 -15.94 -18.51
C LYS A 82 -10.69 -16.53 -17.98
N PRO A 83 -10.92 -17.85 -18.06
CA PRO A 83 -12.04 -18.48 -17.37
C PRO A 83 -11.93 -18.25 -15.85
N ASN A 84 -13.05 -17.92 -15.19
CA ASN A 84 -13.11 -17.87 -13.75
C ASN A 84 -13.18 -19.31 -13.18
N PRO A 85 -12.18 -19.78 -12.44
CA PRO A 85 -12.17 -21.15 -11.91
C PRO A 85 -13.29 -21.40 -10.87
N ASN A 86 -13.87 -20.33 -10.33
CA ASN A 86 -14.94 -20.37 -9.34
C ASN A 86 -16.31 -20.11 -9.96
N TYR A 87 -16.43 -20.10 -11.30
CA TYR A 87 -17.69 -19.79 -11.97
C TYR A 87 -18.81 -20.77 -11.62
N ASP A 88 -19.95 -20.21 -11.24
CA ASP A 88 -21.18 -20.94 -10.98
C ASP A 88 -22.37 -20.11 -11.50
N PRO A 89 -23.01 -20.52 -12.60
CA PRO A 89 -24.11 -19.74 -13.21
C PRO A 89 -25.33 -19.60 -12.31
N ASN A 90 -25.46 -20.44 -11.29
CA ASN A 90 -26.57 -20.41 -10.33
C ASN A 90 -26.24 -19.60 -9.06
N SER A 91 -25.03 -19.05 -8.94
CA SER A 91 -24.62 -18.31 -7.77
C SER A 91 -25.09 -16.85 -7.82
N ASN A 92 -25.62 -16.36 -6.72
CA ASN A 92 -25.92 -14.93 -6.51
C ASN A 92 -24.65 -14.13 -6.09
N SER A 93 -23.51 -14.80 -5.88
CA SER A 93 -22.27 -14.12 -5.51
C SER A 93 -21.63 -13.49 -6.75
N TRP A 94 -21.37 -12.18 -6.70
CA TRP A 94 -20.67 -11.46 -7.75
C TRP A 94 -19.27 -12.02 -8.07
N ARG A 95 -18.65 -12.74 -7.13
CA ARG A 95 -17.36 -13.43 -7.31
C ARG A 95 -17.50 -14.68 -8.17
N ARG A 96 -18.66 -15.32 -8.15
CA ARG A 96 -18.90 -16.63 -8.77
C ARG A 96 -19.78 -16.57 -10.01
N ASN A 97 -20.63 -15.54 -10.18
CA ASN A 97 -21.50 -15.40 -11.33
C ASN A 97 -20.80 -14.78 -12.56
N ARG A 98 -19.57 -14.28 -12.40
CA ARG A 98 -18.71 -13.82 -13.50
C ARG A 98 -18.06 -15.02 -14.19
N GLN A 99 -18.46 -15.29 -15.43
CA GLN A 99 -17.89 -16.43 -16.19
C GLN A 99 -16.42 -16.24 -16.51
N PHE A 100 -15.99 -15.00 -16.73
CA PHE A 100 -14.63 -14.65 -17.08
C PHE A 100 -14.02 -13.65 -16.08
N ILE A 101 -12.73 -13.75 -15.94
CA ILE A 101 -11.83 -12.74 -15.39
C ILE A 101 -11.45 -11.86 -16.57
N GLU A 102 -11.74 -10.55 -16.54
CA GLU A 102 -11.39 -9.63 -17.62
C GLU A 102 -10.15 -8.78 -17.29
N TYR A 103 -9.77 -8.74 -16.01
CA TYR A 103 -8.60 -8.04 -15.52
C TYR A 103 -7.90 -8.85 -14.45
N THR A 104 -6.57 -8.74 -14.40
CA THR A 104 -5.74 -9.29 -13.33
C THR A 104 -4.91 -8.18 -12.69
N SER A 105 -4.59 -8.34 -11.41
CA SER A 105 -3.72 -7.46 -10.64
C SER A 105 -3.13 -8.21 -9.45
N SER A 106 -2.51 -7.51 -8.51
CA SER A 106 -2.03 -8.11 -7.28
C SER A 106 -2.35 -7.26 -6.06
N CYS A 107 -2.51 -7.94 -4.93
CA CYS A 107 -2.50 -7.40 -3.59
C CYS A 107 -1.48 -8.20 -2.77
N VAL A 108 -0.49 -7.51 -2.20
CA VAL A 108 0.47 -8.09 -1.27
C VAL A 108 0.25 -7.51 0.13
N LYS A 109 0.39 -8.34 1.16
CA LYS A 109 0.11 -7.94 2.53
C LYS A 109 1.04 -8.60 3.54
N THR A 110 1.29 -7.93 4.66
CA THR A 110 2.19 -8.43 5.72
C THR A 110 1.47 -9.27 6.79
N ILE A 111 0.19 -9.60 6.60
CA ILE A 111 -0.59 -10.40 7.58
C ILE A 111 0.10 -11.74 7.88
N GLY A 112 0.19 -12.10 9.17
CA GLY A 112 0.86 -13.33 9.60
C GLY A 112 2.38 -13.32 9.45
N ARG A 113 2.96 -12.20 9.02
CA ARG A 113 4.41 -11.95 8.93
C ARG A 113 4.81 -10.82 9.86
N HIS A 114 4.25 -9.63 9.62
CA HIS A 114 4.55 -8.42 10.38
C HIS A 114 3.28 -7.64 10.68
N SER A 115 3.21 -7.08 11.88
CA SER A 115 2.20 -6.11 12.29
C SER A 115 2.80 -5.21 13.37
N TRP A 116 2.32 -3.98 13.48
CA TRP A 116 2.85 -2.98 14.40
C TRP A 116 1.72 -2.18 15.01
N THR A 117 1.93 -1.75 16.25
CA THR A 117 1.10 -0.74 16.91
C THR A 117 1.94 0.52 17.06
N PHE A 118 1.45 1.64 16.55
CA PHE A 118 2.13 2.92 16.50
C PHE A 118 3.43 2.91 15.67
N GLY A 119 3.91 4.11 15.38
CA GLY A 119 5.14 4.32 14.64
C GLY A 119 4.94 5.21 13.43
N ARG A 120 6.00 5.35 12.63
CA ARG A 120 5.97 5.95 11.30
C ARG A 120 5.99 4.85 10.26
N PHE A 121 5.01 4.88 9.38
CA PHE A 121 4.94 4.02 8.20
C PHE A 121 5.20 4.88 6.99
N GLU A 122 6.11 4.46 6.15
CA GLU A 122 6.53 5.25 5.00
C GLU A 122 6.66 4.35 3.78
N MET A 123 6.09 4.79 2.67
CA MET A 123 6.25 4.19 1.35
C MET A 123 6.70 5.26 0.38
N ARG A 124 7.74 4.99 -0.40
CA ARG A 124 8.05 5.78 -1.58
C ARG A 124 7.50 5.07 -2.80
N GLY A 125 6.50 5.68 -3.46
CA GLY A 125 5.79 5.03 -4.55
C GLY A 125 5.25 6.02 -5.58
N ARG A 126 5.00 5.50 -6.79
CA ARG A 126 4.39 6.22 -7.91
C ARG A 126 3.12 5.50 -8.33
N ILE A 127 2.02 6.23 -8.38
CA ILE A 127 0.70 5.70 -8.73
C ILE A 127 0.30 6.09 -10.15
N ASP A 128 -0.48 5.22 -10.79
CA ASP A 128 -1.13 5.51 -12.05
C ASP A 128 -2.54 6.05 -11.78
N THR A 129 -2.84 7.24 -12.28
CA THR A 129 -4.09 7.97 -12.00
C THR A 129 -5.09 7.93 -13.15
N ARG A 130 -4.89 7.05 -14.14
CA ARG A 130 -5.83 6.89 -15.25
C ARG A 130 -7.20 6.35 -14.79
N PRO A 131 -8.28 6.61 -15.55
CA PRO A 131 -9.63 6.22 -15.15
C PRO A 131 -9.77 4.72 -14.82
N GLY A 132 -10.53 4.41 -13.79
CA GLY A 132 -10.78 3.04 -13.38
C GLY A 132 -9.69 2.37 -12.57
N LEU A 133 -8.54 3.02 -12.35
CA LEU A 133 -7.47 2.52 -11.49
C LEU A 133 -7.67 2.96 -10.05
N TRP A 134 -7.30 2.05 -9.13
CA TRP A 134 -7.50 2.24 -7.69
C TRP A 134 -6.31 1.65 -6.90
N PRO A 135 -5.14 2.32 -6.94
CA PRO A 135 -4.00 1.96 -6.10
C PRO A 135 -4.24 2.33 -4.63
N ALA A 136 -3.72 1.49 -3.70
CA ALA A 136 -3.79 1.76 -2.27
C ALA A 136 -2.56 1.25 -1.51
N PHE A 137 -2.12 2.06 -0.54
CA PHE A 137 -1.24 1.72 0.56
C PHE A 137 -2.00 1.96 1.86
N TRP A 138 -2.35 0.90 2.53
CA TRP A 138 -3.29 0.93 3.64
C TRP A 138 -2.98 -0.13 4.69
N THR A 139 -3.69 -0.10 5.80
CA THR A 139 -3.51 -1.06 6.90
C THR A 139 -4.85 -1.56 7.42
N LEU A 140 -4.85 -2.79 7.91
CA LEU A 140 -5.95 -3.37 8.69
C LEU A 140 -5.45 -3.90 10.02
N GLY A 141 -6.26 -3.77 11.07
CA GLY A 141 -5.98 -4.39 12.34
C GLY A 141 -6.04 -5.91 12.28
N SER A 142 -5.17 -6.58 13.02
CA SER A 142 -5.05 -8.05 13.04
C SER A 142 -5.91 -8.74 14.11
N ALA A 143 -6.47 -7.99 15.08
CA ALA A 143 -7.12 -8.56 16.25
C ALA A 143 -8.60 -8.90 16.07
N ARG A 144 -9.28 -8.31 15.07
CA ARG A 144 -10.73 -8.42 14.85
C ARG A 144 -11.08 -8.54 13.39
N GLY A 145 -12.36 -8.84 13.10
CA GLY A 145 -12.93 -8.73 11.76
C GLY A 145 -13.30 -7.28 11.41
N TRP A 146 -13.26 -6.97 10.13
CA TRP A 146 -13.66 -5.66 9.59
C TRP A 146 -15.16 -5.40 9.84
N PRO A 147 -15.58 -4.15 10.12
CA PRO A 147 -14.78 -2.94 10.29
C PRO A 147 -14.22 -2.74 11.71
N GLY A 148 -14.50 -3.67 12.63
CA GLY A 148 -14.08 -3.57 14.04
C GLY A 148 -12.57 -3.63 14.26
N CYS A 149 -11.82 -4.15 13.29
CA CYS A 149 -10.36 -4.18 13.32
C CYS A 149 -9.72 -2.81 13.07
N GLY A 150 -10.47 -1.84 12.54
CA GLY A 150 -9.94 -0.59 12.04
C GLY A 150 -9.24 -0.72 10.70
N GLU A 151 -9.32 0.33 9.90
CA GLU A 151 -8.67 0.49 8.60
C GLU A 151 -8.05 1.87 8.54
N ILE A 152 -6.83 1.98 8.01
CA ILE A 152 -6.16 3.26 7.77
C ILE A 152 -5.70 3.27 6.32
N ASP A 153 -6.26 4.16 5.52
CA ASP A 153 -5.85 4.40 4.14
C ASP A 153 -4.79 5.50 4.14
N ILE A 154 -3.50 5.07 4.18
CA ILE A 154 -2.36 6.01 4.19
C ILE A 154 -2.29 6.73 2.85
N MET A 155 -2.58 6.02 1.77
CA MET A 155 -2.76 6.50 0.41
C MET A 155 -3.80 5.65 -0.29
N GLU A 156 -4.81 6.30 -0.82
CA GLU A 156 -5.77 5.69 -1.73
C GLU A 156 -6.06 6.67 -2.87
N TYR A 157 -6.28 6.17 -4.08
CA TYR A 157 -6.66 7.00 -5.22
C TYR A 157 -7.76 6.33 -6.03
N TYR A 158 -8.82 7.06 -6.32
CA TYR A 158 -9.81 6.73 -7.34
C TYR A 158 -10.58 7.97 -7.82
N ARG A 159 -11.12 7.90 -9.04
CA ARG A 159 -11.98 8.95 -9.63
C ARG A 159 -11.43 10.37 -9.51
N GLY A 160 -10.12 10.53 -9.71
CA GLY A 160 -9.46 11.84 -9.65
C GLY A 160 -9.23 12.38 -8.25
N MET A 161 -9.43 11.60 -7.21
CA MET A 161 -9.25 12.00 -5.82
C MET A 161 -8.16 11.20 -5.14
N LEU A 162 -7.25 11.87 -4.45
CA LEU A 162 -6.43 11.28 -3.39
C LEU A 162 -7.23 11.24 -2.10
N LEU A 163 -7.14 10.13 -1.39
CA LEU A 163 -7.83 9.89 -0.12
C LEU A 163 -6.82 9.53 0.97
N ALA A 164 -7.09 10.02 2.18
CA ALA A 164 -6.31 9.76 3.38
C ALA A 164 -7.29 9.61 4.56
N ASN A 165 -7.65 8.37 4.89
CA ASN A 165 -8.83 8.05 5.69
C ASN A 165 -8.52 7.12 6.86
N ALA A 166 -9.46 7.06 7.81
CA ALA A 166 -9.57 5.94 8.75
C ALA A 166 -11.02 5.50 8.92
N CYS A 167 -11.20 4.20 9.17
CA CYS A 167 -12.52 3.60 9.33
C CYS A 167 -12.55 2.68 10.55
N TRP A 168 -13.66 2.73 11.30
CA TRP A 168 -13.92 1.85 12.44
C TRP A 168 -15.41 1.47 12.56
N ALA A 169 -15.74 0.56 13.47
CA ALA A 169 -17.10 0.03 13.54
C ALA A 169 -18.12 1.00 14.13
N GLY A 170 -19.26 1.12 13.42
CA GLY A 170 -20.49 1.71 13.92
C GLY A 170 -21.28 0.73 14.82
N GLU A 171 -22.53 1.10 15.14
CA GLU A 171 -23.36 0.35 16.09
C GLU A 171 -23.91 -0.97 15.53
N ARG A 172 -24.22 -0.99 14.23
CA ARG A 172 -24.81 -2.18 13.56
C ARG A 172 -23.71 -2.99 12.90
N ARG A 173 -23.94 -4.30 12.79
CA ARG A 173 -23.05 -5.19 12.03
C ARG A 173 -22.76 -4.61 10.64
N TRP A 174 -21.49 -4.56 10.26
CA TRP A 174 -20.98 -4.00 9.00
C TRP A 174 -21.18 -2.49 8.81
N SER A 175 -21.73 -1.76 9.79
CA SER A 175 -21.74 -0.31 9.71
C SER A 175 -20.37 0.27 10.05
N THR A 176 -20.01 1.30 9.30
CA THR A 176 -18.71 1.98 9.39
C THR A 176 -18.88 3.42 9.86
N ILE A 177 -17.87 3.93 10.54
CA ILE A 177 -17.66 5.35 10.79
C ILE A 177 -16.35 5.71 10.10
N TRP A 178 -16.35 6.80 9.37
CA TRP A 178 -15.19 7.28 8.62
C TRP A 178 -14.75 8.65 9.11
N ASP A 179 -13.45 8.84 9.21
CA ASP A 179 -12.78 10.13 9.18
C ASP A 179 -12.06 10.18 7.83
N ASP A 180 -12.58 10.99 6.89
CA ASP A 180 -12.15 10.98 5.50
C ASP A 180 -11.72 12.36 5.01
N LEU A 181 -10.61 12.37 4.26
CA LEU A 181 -10.15 13.50 3.48
C LEU A 181 -10.04 13.08 2.02
N LYS A 182 -10.56 13.93 1.13
CA LYS A 182 -10.48 13.78 -0.33
C LYS A 182 -9.86 15.02 -0.93
N LYS A 183 -8.72 14.85 -1.63
CA LYS A 183 -8.02 15.93 -2.30
C LYS A 183 -8.03 15.68 -3.83
N PRO A 184 -8.55 16.61 -4.65
CA PRO A 184 -8.51 16.45 -6.10
C PRO A 184 -7.08 16.32 -6.60
N ILE A 185 -6.84 15.38 -7.53
CA ILE A 185 -5.52 15.24 -8.16
C ILE A 185 -5.14 16.48 -8.97
N THR A 186 -6.12 17.25 -9.41
CA THR A 186 -5.93 18.51 -10.12
C THR A 186 -5.39 19.66 -9.25
N ASP A 187 -5.33 19.47 -7.93
CA ASP A 187 -4.69 20.42 -7.01
C ASP A 187 -3.16 20.30 -7.01
N PHE A 188 -2.64 19.27 -7.69
CA PHE A 188 -1.22 19.03 -7.89
C PHE A 188 -0.78 19.38 -9.32
N ASP A 189 0.53 19.44 -9.56
CA ASP A 189 1.07 19.66 -10.89
C ASP A 189 0.60 18.61 -11.89
N PRO A 190 0.42 18.93 -13.18
CA PRO A 190 -0.08 17.99 -14.19
C PRO A 190 0.75 16.70 -14.34
N ASP A 191 2.04 16.76 -14.06
CA ASP A 191 2.98 15.63 -14.13
C ASP A 191 3.24 14.97 -12.77
N TRP A 192 2.49 15.36 -11.71
CA TRP A 192 2.67 14.88 -10.35
C TRP A 192 2.64 13.34 -10.29
N SER A 193 1.65 12.69 -10.87
CA SER A 193 1.51 11.23 -10.85
C SER A 193 2.61 10.49 -11.62
N SER A 194 3.42 11.18 -12.42
CA SER A 194 4.58 10.60 -13.10
C SER A 194 5.81 10.46 -12.19
N ARG A 195 5.80 11.10 -11.03
CA ARG A 195 6.90 11.13 -10.05
C ARG A 195 6.66 10.17 -8.90
N PHE A 196 7.75 9.80 -8.21
CA PHE A 196 7.68 9.09 -6.93
C PHE A 196 7.44 10.07 -5.80
N HIS A 197 6.48 9.75 -4.94
CA HIS A 197 6.10 10.51 -3.75
C HIS A 197 6.33 9.70 -2.49
N ILE A 198 6.52 10.37 -1.36
CA ILE A 198 6.62 9.74 -0.04
C ILE A 198 5.23 9.81 0.61
N TRP A 199 4.63 8.66 0.82
CA TRP A 199 3.37 8.47 1.52
C TRP A 199 3.69 8.08 2.95
N ARG A 200 3.20 8.83 3.91
CA ARG A 200 3.60 8.67 5.30
C ARG A 200 2.41 8.70 6.26
N MET A 201 2.43 7.81 7.24
CA MET A 201 1.61 7.84 8.42
C MET A 201 2.50 8.03 9.64
N ASP A 202 2.21 9.04 10.46
CA ASP A 202 2.72 9.19 11.81
C ASP A 202 1.60 8.81 12.78
N TRP A 203 1.76 7.71 13.48
CA TRP A 203 0.74 7.12 14.34
C TRP A 203 1.27 6.95 15.76
N ASP A 204 0.61 7.58 16.72
CA ASP A 204 0.89 7.45 18.14
C ASP A 204 -0.41 7.14 18.94
N LYS A 205 -0.33 7.13 20.27
CA LYS A 205 -1.47 6.80 21.13
C LYS A 205 -2.62 7.82 21.06
N ASP A 206 -2.38 9.00 20.53
CA ASP A 206 -3.35 10.10 20.53
C ASP A 206 -3.87 10.41 19.12
N ASN A 207 -3.01 10.25 18.08
CA ASN A 207 -3.35 10.66 16.72
C ASN A 207 -2.76 9.75 15.65
N ILE A 208 -3.44 9.72 14.49
CA ILE A 208 -2.90 9.30 13.21
C ILE A 208 -2.82 10.54 12.33
N LYS A 209 -1.64 10.81 11.76
CA LYS A 209 -1.42 11.90 10.80
C LYS A 209 -0.95 11.31 9.48
N LEU A 210 -1.66 11.64 8.40
CA LEU A 210 -1.43 11.13 7.06
C LEU A 210 -0.87 12.22 6.17
N TYR A 211 0.17 11.89 5.38
CA TYR A 211 0.93 12.86 4.59
C TYR A 211 1.22 12.32 3.19
N VAL A 212 1.36 13.24 2.24
CA VAL A 212 2.08 13.03 0.97
C VAL A 212 3.25 14.00 0.92
N ASP A 213 4.47 13.50 0.72
CA ASP A 213 5.70 14.25 0.85
C ASP A 213 5.75 14.95 2.23
N ASP A 214 5.78 16.29 2.28
CA ASP A 214 5.73 17.04 3.53
C ASP A 214 4.34 17.67 3.80
N GLU A 215 3.35 17.44 2.92
CA GLU A 215 2.00 17.96 3.07
C GLU A 215 1.17 17.07 3.99
N LEU A 216 0.70 17.65 5.11
CA LEU A 216 -0.28 17.00 5.99
C LEU A 216 -1.65 16.97 5.30
N LEU A 217 -2.16 15.77 5.01
CA LEU A 217 -3.48 15.57 4.44
C LEU A 217 -4.55 15.48 5.51
N ASN A 218 -4.41 14.55 6.47
CA ASN A 218 -5.43 14.33 7.50
C ASN A 218 -4.81 14.14 8.89
N THR A 219 -5.58 14.51 9.94
CA THR A 219 -5.26 14.23 11.34
C THR A 219 -6.47 13.60 12.01
N ILE A 220 -6.37 12.34 12.38
CA ILE A 220 -7.42 11.54 13.01
C ILE A 220 -7.12 11.45 14.51
N GLU A 221 -8.01 12.00 15.34
CA GLU A 221 -7.89 11.98 16.80
C GLU A 221 -8.38 10.64 17.36
N LEU A 222 -7.52 9.83 17.96
CA LEU A 222 -7.87 8.49 18.42
C LEU A 222 -8.85 8.45 19.60
N SER A 223 -9.02 9.53 20.33
CA SER A 223 -10.09 9.68 21.33
C SER A 223 -11.50 9.58 20.72
N LYS A 224 -11.65 9.80 19.40
CA LYS A 224 -12.92 9.78 18.66
C LYS A 224 -13.18 8.47 17.91
N THR A 225 -12.22 7.54 17.89
CA THR A 225 -12.25 6.35 17.02
C THR A 225 -12.64 5.05 17.75
N ILE A 226 -13.29 5.16 18.89
CA ILE A 226 -13.78 4.02 19.65
C ILE A 226 -14.90 3.32 18.87
N ASN A 227 -14.77 2.02 18.62
CA ASN A 227 -15.81 1.19 18.06
C ASN A 227 -17.13 1.36 18.84
N ARG A 228 -18.24 1.48 18.15
CA ARG A 228 -19.57 1.52 18.77
C ARG A 228 -20.15 0.14 19.05
N THR A 229 -19.32 -0.87 18.96
CA THR A 229 -19.59 -2.27 19.36
C THR A 229 -19.60 -2.43 20.88
N PRO A 230 -20.18 -3.51 21.45
CA PRO A 230 -20.27 -3.69 22.90
C PRO A 230 -18.93 -3.65 23.64
N ASP A 231 -17.85 -4.10 23.03
CA ASP A 231 -16.50 -4.12 23.61
C ASP A 231 -15.84 -2.74 23.69
N LYS A 232 -16.39 -1.72 23.00
CA LYS A 232 -15.86 -0.33 23.01
C LYS A 232 -14.36 -0.22 22.78
N ALA A 233 -13.79 -1.18 22.01
CA ALA A 233 -12.36 -1.16 21.72
C ALA A 233 -12.00 0.00 20.81
N ASN A 234 -10.81 0.57 20.98
CA ASN A 234 -10.20 1.44 20.00
C ASN A 234 -9.31 0.60 19.08
N PRO A 235 -9.70 0.36 17.81
CA PRO A 235 -8.95 -0.54 16.93
C PRO A 235 -7.55 0.01 16.58
N PHE A 236 -7.35 1.33 16.70
CA PHE A 236 -6.07 1.97 16.43
C PHE A 236 -5.10 1.97 17.62
N HIS A 237 -5.44 1.25 18.70
CA HIS A 237 -4.51 0.89 19.77
C HIS A 237 -4.08 -0.59 19.67
N GLU A 238 -4.37 -1.25 18.55
CA GLU A 238 -4.06 -2.65 18.28
C GLU A 238 -3.11 -2.78 17.09
N PRO A 239 -2.45 -3.94 16.91
CA PRO A 239 -1.52 -4.12 15.81
C PRO A 239 -2.22 -4.12 14.45
N HIS A 240 -1.66 -3.39 13.48
CA HIS A 240 -2.07 -3.36 12.09
C HIS A 240 -1.00 -3.96 11.18
N TYR A 241 -1.45 -4.62 10.12
CA TYR A 241 -0.61 -5.09 9.03
C TYR A 241 -0.81 -4.24 7.77
N ILE A 242 0.19 -4.21 6.89
CA ILE A 242 0.22 -3.41 5.67
C ILE A 242 -0.39 -4.19 4.51
N LEU A 243 -1.10 -3.47 3.62
CA LEU A 243 -1.54 -3.94 2.31
C LEU A 243 -1.11 -2.95 1.23
N LEU A 244 -0.68 -3.49 0.08
CA LEU A 244 -0.37 -2.76 -1.14
C LEU A 244 -1.12 -3.43 -2.29
N ASN A 245 -1.96 -2.68 -2.99
CA ASN A 245 -2.69 -3.24 -4.12
C ASN A 245 -2.97 -2.21 -5.22
N LEU A 246 -3.24 -2.71 -6.41
CA LEU A 246 -3.81 -1.95 -7.51
C LEU A 246 -5.14 -2.59 -7.89
N ALA A 247 -6.25 -2.04 -7.40
CA ALA A 247 -7.59 -2.47 -7.77
C ALA A 247 -8.03 -1.80 -9.09
N ILE A 248 -9.07 -2.33 -9.70
CA ILE A 248 -9.63 -1.85 -10.98
C ILE A 248 -11.14 -1.81 -10.87
N GLY A 249 -11.74 -0.66 -11.17
CA GLY A 249 -13.20 -0.51 -11.23
C GLY A 249 -13.89 -0.75 -9.87
N GLY A 250 -14.90 -1.62 -9.89
CA GLY A 250 -15.70 -1.89 -8.70
C GLY A 250 -16.57 -0.71 -8.26
N THR A 251 -16.97 -0.74 -6.99
CA THR A 251 -17.90 0.27 -6.44
C THR A 251 -17.31 1.69 -6.45
N ASN A 252 -15.99 1.83 -6.29
CA ASN A 252 -15.32 3.12 -6.16
C ASN A 252 -14.38 3.48 -7.31
N GLY A 253 -13.67 2.52 -7.94
CA GLY A 253 -12.61 2.81 -8.91
C GLY A 253 -13.08 3.49 -10.20
N GLY A 254 -14.34 3.30 -10.59
CA GLY A 254 -14.88 3.86 -11.84
C GLY A 254 -14.68 2.95 -13.06
N ASP A 255 -14.88 3.48 -14.25
CA ASP A 255 -14.81 2.71 -15.49
C ASP A 255 -13.39 2.70 -16.07
N PRO A 256 -12.74 1.51 -16.20
CA PRO A 256 -11.42 1.36 -16.81
C PRO A 256 -11.44 1.20 -18.34
N SER A 257 -12.59 1.30 -19.00
CA SER A 257 -12.74 0.97 -20.44
C SER A 257 -11.80 1.77 -21.34
N ALA A 258 -11.61 3.05 -21.05
CA ALA A 258 -10.74 3.97 -21.78
C ALA A 258 -9.24 3.88 -21.36
N THR A 259 -8.91 3.11 -20.33
CA THR A 259 -7.53 3.00 -19.85
C THR A 259 -6.77 1.94 -20.64
N GLU A 260 -5.61 2.31 -21.14
CA GLU A 260 -4.67 1.38 -21.75
C GLU A 260 -3.93 0.57 -20.68
N PHE A 261 -3.79 -0.73 -20.91
CA PHE A 261 -3.07 -1.64 -20.04
C PHE A 261 -1.78 -2.15 -20.72
N PRO A 262 -0.74 -2.51 -19.94
CA PRO A 262 -0.73 -2.60 -18.48
C PRO A 262 -0.70 -1.23 -17.80
N ALA A 263 -1.24 -1.20 -16.58
CA ALA A 263 -1.11 -0.09 -15.65
C ALA A 263 -0.26 -0.53 -14.46
N ARG A 264 0.43 0.39 -13.78
CA ARG A 264 1.40 0.03 -12.74
C ARG A 264 1.29 0.87 -11.51
N PHE A 265 1.45 0.22 -10.36
CA PHE A 265 1.80 0.83 -9.10
C PHE A 265 3.23 0.42 -8.77
N GLU A 266 4.13 1.38 -8.68
CA GLU A 266 5.57 1.15 -8.51
C GLU A 266 6.02 1.67 -7.16
N ILE A 267 6.68 0.81 -6.38
CA ILE A 267 7.07 1.09 -4.99
C ILE A 267 8.57 0.86 -4.85
N ASP A 268 9.30 1.91 -4.44
CA ASP A 268 10.74 1.90 -4.22
C ASP A 268 11.09 1.23 -2.87
N TYR A 269 10.34 1.60 -1.82
CA TYR A 269 10.48 0.97 -0.51
C TYR A 269 9.22 1.09 0.33
N VAL A 270 9.14 0.22 1.34
CA VAL A 270 8.25 0.38 2.48
C VAL A 270 9.06 0.25 3.75
N ARG A 271 8.89 1.20 4.69
CA ARG A 271 9.66 1.27 5.94
C ARG A 271 8.73 1.52 7.11
N VAL A 272 9.04 0.89 8.24
CA VAL A 272 8.37 1.13 9.51
C VAL A 272 9.40 1.53 10.54
N TYR A 273 9.12 2.64 11.21
CA TYR A 273 9.95 3.17 12.28
C TYR A 273 9.11 3.24 13.56
N GLN A 274 9.72 2.96 14.70
CA GLN A 274 9.08 3.13 16.01
C GLN A 274 9.87 4.09 16.89
N LYS A 275 9.19 4.82 17.75
CA LYS A 275 9.84 5.68 18.73
C LYS A 275 10.64 4.80 19.71
N GLN A 276 11.87 5.21 20.00
CA GLN A 276 12.60 4.58 21.08
C GLN A 276 11.83 4.77 22.37
N ALA A 277 11.62 3.68 23.12
CA ALA A 277 11.15 3.82 24.49
C ALA A 277 12.20 4.66 25.23
N ASN A 278 11.80 5.78 25.81
CA ASN A 278 12.68 6.51 26.70
C ASN A 278 13.09 5.56 27.84
N PRO A 279 14.39 5.44 28.13
CA PRO A 279 14.89 4.57 29.20
C PRO A 279 14.33 4.95 30.58
#